data_eb90d918c92428b079d1cc89549c8e70
#
_entry.id   eb90d918c92428b079d1cc89549c8e70
#
_cell.length_a   1.000
_cell.length_b   1.000
_cell.length_c   1.000
_cell.angle_alpha   90.00
_cell.angle_beta   90.00
_cell.angle_gamma   90.00
#
_symmetry.space_group_name_H-M   'P 1'
#
loop_
_entity.id
_entity.type
_entity.pdbx_description
1 polymer ?
#
loop_
_entity_poly.entity_id
_entity_poly.type
_entity_poly.pdbx_seq_one_letter_code
_entity_poly.pdbx_strand_id
1 'polypeptide(L)'
;MITWDLFPLMSLVSVILWLSGAVMALVRKHCRGRSDVWLMVSGTMVYASFVAGLWLSLGRPPLRTLGETRLWYSLFMMLSGVAVYARWHYRWLPLFSLVVVMVFTAINILCPDIHDRTLMPALQSAWFVPHVTVYMFSYSLFGCAFLLALAGLWRRTSAFLPATDRLVAIGIAFLTFGMVSGCLWAKQAWGAYWSWDPKETWAAATWCTYLCYLHFRMCSGRKSAVWGYLLLIVGFVLLQMCWYGVDFLPSAADSMHVYR
;
A
#
# COMPACT_ATOMS: atom_id res chain seq x y z
N MET A 1 3.94 -11.59 -25.45
CA MET A 1 4.25 -11.69 -24.01
C MET A 1 4.43 -10.28 -23.47
N ILE A 2 3.86 -9.97 -22.31
CA ILE A 2 4.06 -8.66 -21.65
C ILE A 2 5.33 -8.76 -20.81
N THR A 3 6.27 -7.84 -21.05
CA THR A 3 7.55 -7.71 -20.35
C THR A 3 7.67 -6.32 -19.74
N TRP A 4 8.72 -6.09 -18.94
CA TRP A 4 9.02 -4.78 -18.36
C TRP A 4 9.23 -3.68 -19.41
N ASP A 5 9.57 -4.02 -20.67
CA ASP A 5 9.72 -3.04 -21.77
C ASP A 5 8.41 -2.30 -22.09
N LEU A 6 7.26 -2.93 -21.84
CA LEU A 6 5.95 -2.32 -22.01
C LEU A 6 5.51 -1.48 -20.82
N PHE A 7 6.20 -1.59 -19.68
CA PHE A 7 5.83 -0.89 -18.45
C PHE A 7 5.81 0.64 -18.60
N PRO A 8 6.81 1.30 -19.23
CA PRO A 8 6.78 2.75 -19.41
C PRO A 8 5.56 3.22 -20.19
N LEU A 9 5.18 2.52 -21.26
CA LEU A 9 4.02 2.89 -22.07
C LEU A 9 2.71 2.69 -21.30
N MET A 10 2.51 1.52 -20.70
CA MET A 10 1.25 1.21 -20.00
C MET A 10 1.08 2.05 -18.72
N SER A 11 2.17 2.33 -18.01
CA SER A 11 2.17 3.23 -16.86
C SER A 11 1.86 4.67 -17.27
N LEU A 12 2.41 5.15 -18.39
CA LEU A 12 2.11 6.49 -18.92
C LEU A 12 0.62 6.64 -19.24
N VAL A 13 0.03 5.68 -19.95
CA VAL A 13 -1.41 5.66 -20.24
C VAL A 13 -2.24 5.67 -18.97
N SER A 14 -1.87 4.84 -17.97
CA SER A 14 -2.56 4.80 -16.68
C SER A 14 -2.46 6.14 -15.94
N VAL A 15 -1.28 6.75 -15.89
CA VAL A 15 -1.04 8.06 -15.25
C VAL A 15 -1.85 9.16 -15.92
N ILE A 16 -1.93 9.19 -17.24
CA ILE A 16 -2.75 10.18 -17.98
C ILE A 16 -4.23 10.04 -17.61
N LEU A 17 -4.76 8.82 -17.58
CA LEU A 17 -6.16 8.56 -17.20
C LEU A 17 -6.43 8.93 -15.73
N TRP A 18 -5.54 8.55 -14.81
CA TRP A 18 -5.65 8.91 -13.39
C TRP A 18 -5.57 10.40 -13.17
N LEU A 19 -4.62 11.08 -13.81
CA LEU A 19 -4.44 12.54 -13.70
C LEU A 19 -5.67 13.27 -14.25
N SER A 20 -6.16 12.86 -15.43
CA SER A 20 -7.34 13.43 -16.03
C SER A 20 -8.58 13.30 -15.13
N GLY A 21 -8.79 12.11 -14.54
CA GLY A 21 -9.87 11.87 -13.60
C GLY A 21 -9.71 12.66 -12.30
N ALA A 22 -8.50 12.72 -11.73
CA ALA A 22 -8.23 13.45 -10.50
C ALA A 22 -8.38 14.98 -10.68
N VAL A 23 -7.90 15.54 -11.79
CA VAL A 23 -8.09 16.95 -12.13
C VAL A 23 -9.58 17.25 -12.34
N MET A 24 -10.30 16.38 -13.06
CA MET A 24 -11.73 16.51 -13.23
C MET A 24 -12.47 16.50 -11.89
N ALA A 25 -12.08 15.63 -10.95
CA ALA A 25 -12.66 15.59 -9.60
C ALA A 25 -12.43 16.89 -8.81
N LEU A 26 -11.29 17.57 -9.01
CA LEU A 26 -10.98 18.84 -8.36
C LEU A 26 -11.77 20.02 -8.97
N VAL A 27 -11.82 20.11 -10.30
CA VAL A 27 -12.36 21.28 -11.02
C VAL A 27 -13.89 21.27 -11.06
N ARG A 28 -14.53 20.13 -11.28
CA ARG A 28 -15.99 20.03 -11.41
C ARG A 28 -16.70 20.10 -10.06
N LYS A 29 -17.46 21.17 -9.82
CA LYS A 29 -18.28 21.35 -8.61
C LYS A 29 -19.48 20.39 -8.55
N HIS A 30 -20.04 19.98 -9.68
CA HIS A 30 -21.18 19.05 -9.79
C HIS A 30 -20.95 18.08 -10.96
N CYS A 31 -20.57 16.85 -10.66
CA CYS A 31 -20.51 15.78 -11.67
C CYS A 31 -21.86 15.05 -11.72
N ARG A 32 -22.65 15.34 -12.75
CA ARG A 32 -23.91 14.64 -13.04
C ARG A 32 -23.70 13.21 -13.60
N GLY A 33 -22.45 12.77 -13.75
CA GLY A 33 -22.13 11.42 -14.24
C GLY A 33 -20.71 11.07 -13.86
N ARG A 34 -20.43 10.52 -12.76
CA ARG A 34 -19.17 9.93 -12.22
C ARG A 34 -18.03 9.65 -13.25
N SER A 35 -17.93 10.47 -14.32
CA SER A 35 -16.93 10.32 -15.40
C SER A 35 -15.50 10.44 -14.91
N ASP A 36 -15.27 11.24 -13.88
CA ASP A 36 -14.02 11.34 -13.12
C ASP A 36 -13.61 10.00 -12.49
N VAL A 37 -14.54 9.31 -11.83
CA VAL A 37 -14.32 7.98 -11.26
C VAL A 37 -14.08 6.97 -12.37
N TRP A 38 -14.85 6.99 -13.46
CA TRP A 38 -14.67 6.05 -14.57
C TRP A 38 -13.32 6.21 -15.25
N LEU A 39 -12.82 7.44 -15.44
CA LEU A 39 -11.46 7.67 -15.95
C LEU A 39 -10.40 7.06 -15.04
N MET A 40 -10.51 7.28 -13.72
CA MET A 40 -9.56 6.70 -12.77
C MET A 40 -9.66 5.17 -12.72
N VAL A 41 -10.85 4.60 -12.80
CA VAL A 41 -11.05 3.15 -12.88
C VAL A 41 -10.45 2.60 -14.18
N SER A 42 -10.64 3.26 -15.32
CA SER A 42 -10.03 2.85 -16.59
C SER A 42 -8.50 2.83 -16.50
N GLY A 43 -7.87 3.85 -15.90
CA GLY A 43 -6.43 3.87 -15.64
C GLY A 43 -5.99 2.71 -14.73
N THR A 44 -6.79 2.40 -13.70
CA THR A 44 -6.53 1.26 -12.81
C THR A 44 -6.64 -0.07 -13.56
N MET A 45 -7.59 -0.20 -14.48
CA MET A 45 -7.73 -1.40 -15.32
C MET A 45 -6.56 -1.58 -16.30
N VAL A 46 -6.06 -0.49 -16.90
CA VAL A 46 -4.85 -0.54 -17.76
C VAL A 46 -3.64 -0.99 -16.94
N TYR A 47 -3.44 -0.42 -15.76
CA TYR A 47 -2.33 -0.82 -14.88
C TYR A 47 -2.46 -2.28 -14.41
N ALA A 48 -3.66 -2.69 -14.01
CA ALA A 48 -3.96 -4.07 -13.62
C ALA A 48 -3.75 -5.06 -14.78
N SER A 49 -4.07 -4.67 -16.04
CA SER A 49 -3.81 -5.51 -17.21
C SER A 49 -2.32 -5.72 -17.45
N PHE A 50 -1.46 -4.72 -17.17
CA PHE A 50 -0.02 -4.92 -17.18
C PHE A 50 0.42 -5.93 -16.11
N VAL A 51 -0.04 -5.78 -14.85
CA VAL A 51 0.29 -6.71 -13.77
C VAL A 51 -0.15 -8.14 -14.10
N ALA A 52 -1.37 -8.31 -14.62
CA ALA A 52 -1.90 -9.61 -15.02
C ALA A 52 -1.12 -10.21 -16.21
N GLY A 53 -0.79 -9.40 -17.20
CA GLY A 53 0.01 -9.82 -18.35
C GLY A 53 1.43 -10.21 -17.98
N LEU A 54 2.06 -9.46 -17.07
CA LEU A 54 3.37 -9.80 -16.50
C LEU A 54 3.29 -11.12 -15.72
N TRP A 55 2.22 -11.34 -14.95
CA TRP A 55 1.96 -12.61 -14.26
C TRP A 55 1.92 -13.78 -15.22
N LEU A 56 1.13 -13.66 -16.29
CA LEU A 56 1.03 -14.71 -17.32
C LEU A 56 2.37 -14.96 -18.02
N SER A 57 3.14 -13.89 -18.27
CA SER A 57 4.45 -14.02 -18.92
C SER A 57 5.50 -14.68 -18.02
N LEU A 58 5.47 -14.40 -16.72
CA LEU A 58 6.38 -14.99 -15.73
C LEU A 58 5.97 -16.42 -15.29
N GLY A 59 4.75 -16.87 -15.60
CA GLY A 59 4.20 -18.13 -15.07
C GLY A 59 4.03 -18.14 -13.54
N ARG A 60 4.19 -16.97 -12.88
CA ARG A 60 4.08 -16.80 -11.42
C ARG A 60 3.57 -15.40 -11.09
N PRO A 61 2.95 -15.19 -9.90
CA PRO A 61 2.60 -13.85 -9.43
C PRO A 61 3.85 -12.95 -9.33
N PRO A 62 3.80 -11.71 -9.85
CA PRO A 62 4.91 -10.77 -9.79
C PRO A 62 4.99 -10.13 -8.38
N LEU A 63 5.62 -10.80 -7.41
CA LEU A 63 5.72 -10.40 -6.00
C LEU A 63 7.12 -10.59 -5.41
N ARG A 64 8.08 -11.14 -6.19
CA ARG A 64 9.37 -11.60 -5.65
C ARG A 64 10.47 -10.56 -5.71
N THR A 65 10.33 -9.53 -6.53
CA THR A 65 11.31 -8.44 -6.63
C THR A 65 10.76 -7.16 -6.00
N LEU A 66 11.67 -6.21 -5.66
CA LEU A 66 11.26 -4.91 -5.15
C LEU A 66 10.41 -4.13 -6.16
N GLY A 67 10.70 -4.28 -7.47
CA GLY A 67 9.91 -3.68 -8.53
C GLY A 67 8.50 -4.26 -8.58
N GLU A 68 8.39 -5.58 -8.48
CA GLU A 68 7.10 -6.28 -8.50
C GLU A 68 6.21 -5.90 -7.31
N THR A 69 6.76 -5.81 -6.08
CA THR A 69 5.97 -5.40 -4.90
C THR A 69 5.49 -3.95 -5.00
N ARG A 70 6.30 -3.06 -5.60
CA ARG A 70 5.91 -1.67 -5.88
C ARG A 70 4.79 -1.56 -6.91
N LEU A 71 4.72 -2.47 -7.91
CA LEU A 71 3.57 -2.55 -8.83
C LEU A 71 2.27 -2.80 -8.06
N TRP A 72 2.25 -3.81 -7.19
CA TRP A 72 1.06 -4.14 -6.41
C TRP A 72 0.66 -3.01 -5.47
N TYR A 73 1.62 -2.40 -4.78
CA TYR A 73 1.33 -1.25 -3.92
C TYR A 73 0.75 -0.08 -4.72
N SER A 74 1.33 0.23 -5.89
CA SER A 74 0.83 1.29 -6.77
C SER A 74 -0.61 1.04 -7.22
N LEU A 75 -0.91 -0.20 -7.64
CA LEU A 75 -2.24 -0.62 -8.02
C LEU A 75 -3.24 -0.45 -6.87
N PHE A 76 -2.91 -0.97 -5.69
CA PHE A 76 -3.78 -0.90 -4.52
C PHE A 76 -3.91 0.53 -3.98
N MET A 77 -2.86 1.35 -4.06
CA MET A 77 -2.91 2.74 -3.61
C MET A 77 -3.88 3.58 -4.45
N MET A 78 -3.85 3.43 -5.78
CA MET A 78 -4.84 4.08 -6.64
C MET A 78 -6.24 3.52 -6.41
N LEU A 79 -6.40 2.21 -6.33
CA LEU A 79 -7.69 1.58 -6.06
C LEU A 79 -8.30 2.10 -4.75
N SER A 80 -7.50 2.14 -3.68
CA SER A 80 -7.91 2.65 -2.36
C SER A 80 -8.25 4.15 -2.42
N GLY A 81 -7.42 4.95 -3.07
CA GLY A 81 -7.64 6.39 -3.24
C GLY A 81 -8.93 6.70 -4.00
N VAL A 82 -9.19 5.98 -5.10
CA VAL A 82 -10.42 6.10 -5.89
C VAL A 82 -11.63 5.62 -5.08
N ALA A 83 -11.53 4.51 -4.34
CA ALA A 83 -12.61 4.00 -3.51
C ALA A 83 -12.98 4.97 -2.38
N VAL A 84 -11.97 5.56 -1.72
CA VAL A 84 -12.20 6.59 -0.69
C VAL A 84 -12.84 7.83 -1.29
N TYR A 85 -12.37 8.28 -2.44
CA TYR A 85 -13.00 9.40 -3.15
C TYR A 85 -14.44 9.09 -3.53
N ALA A 86 -14.70 7.94 -4.12
CA ALA A 86 -16.03 7.52 -4.54
C ALA A 86 -17.02 7.43 -3.37
N ARG A 87 -16.54 7.12 -2.15
CA ARG A 87 -17.37 6.93 -0.94
C ARG A 87 -17.55 8.20 -0.12
N TRP A 88 -16.48 9.02 0.05
CA TRP A 88 -16.48 10.19 0.96
C TRP A 88 -16.29 11.53 0.25
N HIS A 89 -16.07 11.51 -1.08
CA HIS A 89 -15.94 12.70 -1.92
C HIS A 89 -14.76 13.62 -1.54
N TYR A 90 -13.66 13.06 -0.96
CA TYR A 90 -12.43 13.81 -0.72
C TYR A 90 -11.67 14.00 -2.03
N ARG A 91 -12.01 15.03 -2.79
CA ARG A 91 -11.58 15.30 -4.18
C ARG A 91 -10.07 15.37 -4.37
N TRP A 92 -9.34 15.76 -3.33
CA TRP A 92 -7.90 15.91 -3.36
C TRP A 92 -7.16 14.57 -3.19
N LEU A 93 -7.77 13.58 -2.57
CA LEU A 93 -7.11 12.33 -2.20
C LEU A 93 -6.61 11.52 -3.40
N PRO A 94 -7.34 11.36 -4.53
CA PRO A 94 -6.82 10.66 -5.70
C PRO A 94 -5.55 11.30 -6.26
N LEU A 95 -5.43 12.63 -6.22
CA LEU A 95 -4.23 13.32 -6.69
C LEU A 95 -3.02 12.99 -5.80
N PHE A 96 -3.17 13.01 -4.48
CA PHE A 96 -2.08 12.63 -3.57
C PHE A 96 -1.73 11.14 -3.67
N SER A 97 -2.72 10.26 -3.84
CA SER A 97 -2.48 8.85 -4.13
C SER A 97 -1.68 8.68 -5.41
N LEU A 98 -2.02 9.45 -6.46
CA LEU A 98 -1.30 9.44 -7.73
C LEU A 98 0.15 9.90 -7.58
N VAL A 99 0.43 10.93 -6.77
CA VAL A 99 1.81 11.37 -6.50
C VAL A 99 2.64 10.23 -5.93
N VAL A 100 2.12 9.50 -4.94
CA VAL A 100 2.80 8.33 -4.36
C VAL A 100 3.05 7.25 -5.42
N VAL A 101 2.04 6.95 -6.24
CA VAL A 101 2.15 5.97 -7.34
C VAL A 101 3.18 6.40 -8.37
N MET A 102 3.22 7.69 -8.73
CA MET A 102 4.22 8.21 -9.69
C MET A 102 5.66 8.05 -9.17
N VAL A 103 5.89 8.21 -7.85
CA VAL A 103 7.22 7.96 -7.27
C VAL A 103 7.65 6.51 -7.49
N PHE A 104 6.80 5.53 -7.17
CA PHE A 104 7.13 4.11 -7.37
C PHE A 104 7.23 3.73 -8.84
N THR A 105 6.38 4.30 -9.69
CA THR A 105 6.46 4.12 -11.15
C THR A 105 7.78 4.66 -11.69
N ALA A 106 8.18 5.87 -11.28
CA ALA A 106 9.46 6.45 -11.66
C ALA A 106 10.65 5.60 -11.20
N ILE A 107 10.64 5.10 -9.97
CA ILE A 107 11.70 4.20 -9.48
C ILE A 107 11.76 2.93 -10.33
N ASN A 108 10.62 2.32 -10.68
CA ASN A 108 10.58 1.13 -11.51
C ASN A 108 11.11 1.37 -12.94
N ILE A 109 10.97 2.59 -13.47
CA ILE A 109 11.48 2.94 -14.80
C ILE A 109 12.97 3.30 -14.74
N LEU A 110 13.40 4.04 -13.72
CA LEU A 110 14.76 4.59 -13.62
C LEU A 110 15.78 3.59 -13.05
N CYS A 111 15.31 2.57 -12.32
CA CYS A 111 16.16 1.58 -11.67
C CYS A 111 15.80 0.15 -12.12
N PRO A 112 16.05 -0.23 -13.39
CA PRO A 112 15.68 -1.54 -13.92
C PRO A 112 16.36 -2.72 -13.22
N ASP A 113 17.51 -2.52 -12.59
CA ASP A 113 18.25 -3.56 -11.85
C ASP A 113 17.44 -4.22 -10.73
N ILE A 114 16.39 -3.55 -10.24
CA ILE A 114 15.49 -4.11 -9.22
C ILE A 114 14.53 -5.17 -9.75
N HIS A 115 14.47 -5.38 -11.07
CA HIS A 115 13.62 -6.38 -11.73
C HIS A 115 14.31 -7.74 -11.88
N ASP A 116 15.63 -7.74 -11.88
CA ASP A 116 16.46 -8.89 -12.28
C ASP A 116 17.13 -9.52 -11.05
N ARG A 117 16.36 -10.24 -10.22
CA ARG A 117 16.94 -10.97 -9.10
C ARG A 117 16.65 -12.45 -9.19
N THR A 118 17.73 -13.24 -9.04
CA THR A 118 17.69 -14.70 -8.89
C THR A 118 16.71 -15.09 -7.77
N LEU A 119 15.86 -16.07 -8.06
CA LEU A 119 14.81 -16.55 -7.16
C LEU A 119 15.43 -17.25 -5.94
N MET A 120 15.31 -16.64 -4.77
CA MET A 120 15.66 -17.30 -3.52
C MET A 120 14.66 -18.41 -3.19
N PRO A 121 15.09 -19.56 -2.67
CA PRO A 121 14.20 -20.67 -2.29
C PRO A 121 13.07 -20.25 -1.35
N ALA A 122 13.35 -19.36 -0.39
CA ALA A 122 12.38 -18.83 0.57
C ALA A 122 11.16 -18.18 -0.11
N LEU A 123 11.33 -17.53 -1.28
CA LEU A 123 10.28 -16.84 -2.02
C LEU A 123 9.38 -17.76 -2.86
N GLN A 124 9.64 -19.08 -2.84
CA GLN A 124 8.90 -20.07 -3.63
C GLN A 124 7.70 -20.66 -2.87
N SER A 125 7.56 -20.37 -1.59
CA SER A 125 6.43 -20.86 -0.78
C SER A 125 5.08 -20.35 -1.29
N ALA A 126 4.07 -21.21 -1.29
CA ALA A 126 2.70 -20.84 -1.62
C ALA A 126 2.12 -19.76 -0.66
N TRP A 127 2.58 -19.73 0.58
CA TRP A 127 2.15 -18.76 1.59
C TRP A 127 2.75 -17.37 1.41
N PHE A 128 3.85 -17.26 0.66
CA PHE A 128 4.47 -15.97 0.33
C PHE A 128 3.51 -15.07 -0.48
N VAL A 129 2.78 -15.64 -1.43
CA VAL A 129 1.86 -14.88 -2.30
C VAL A 129 0.74 -14.19 -1.51
N PRO A 130 -0.09 -14.90 -0.70
CA PRO A 130 -1.12 -14.25 0.08
C PRO A 130 -0.53 -13.28 1.11
N HIS A 131 0.59 -13.63 1.77
CA HIS A 131 1.28 -12.75 2.71
C HIS A 131 1.59 -11.37 2.11
N VAL A 132 2.34 -11.35 1.01
CA VAL A 132 2.77 -10.07 0.40
C VAL A 132 1.58 -9.33 -0.22
N THR A 133 0.66 -10.02 -0.90
CA THR A 133 -0.47 -9.37 -1.57
C THR A 133 -1.37 -8.65 -0.56
N VAL A 134 -1.73 -9.30 0.53
CA VAL A 134 -2.62 -8.67 1.53
C VAL A 134 -1.90 -7.59 2.33
N TYR A 135 -0.58 -7.70 2.52
CA TYR A 135 0.22 -6.63 3.11
C TYR A 135 0.21 -5.39 2.23
N MET A 136 0.47 -5.52 0.93
CA MET A 136 0.45 -4.38 -0.01
C MET A 136 -0.92 -3.71 -0.03
N PHE A 137 -2.00 -4.49 0.03
CA PHE A 137 -3.36 -3.94 0.13
C PHE A 137 -3.58 -3.20 1.45
N SER A 138 -3.24 -3.82 2.59
CA SER A 138 -3.34 -3.19 3.92
C SER A 138 -2.53 -1.89 3.98
N TYR A 139 -1.30 -1.90 3.45
CA TYR A 139 -0.41 -0.74 3.41
C TYR A 139 -1.00 0.43 2.61
N SER A 140 -1.72 0.13 1.52
CA SER A 140 -2.40 1.16 0.74
C SER A 140 -3.55 1.82 1.50
N LEU A 141 -4.30 1.05 2.29
CA LEU A 141 -5.37 1.58 3.16
C LEU A 141 -4.79 2.47 4.26
N PHE A 142 -3.69 2.04 4.89
CA PHE A 142 -2.98 2.86 5.89
C PHE A 142 -2.34 4.10 5.26
N GLY A 143 -1.86 4.02 4.02
CA GLY A 143 -1.40 5.18 3.26
C GLY A 143 -2.50 6.22 3.05
N CYS A 144 -3.70 5.79 2.65
CA CYS A 144 -4.87 6.68 2.57
C CYS A 144 -5.25 7.25 3.94
N ALA A 145 -5.24 6.43 5.00
CA ALA A 145 -5.53 6.90 6.36
C ALA A 145 -4.50 7.92 6.86
N PHE A 146 -3.22 7.72 6.55
CA PHE A 146 -2.14 8.67 6.84
C PHE A 146 -2.34 10.01 6.13
N LEU A 147 -2.67 10.02 4.83
CA LEU A 147 -2.96 11.24 4.09
C LEU A 147 -4.15 12.01 4.69
N LEU A 148 -5.20 11.28 5.08
CA LEU A 148 -6.36 11.86 5.77
C LEU A 148 -5.98 12.41 7.16
N ALA A 149 -5.09 11.75 7.88
CA ALA A 149 -4.61 12.21 9.19
C ALA A 149 -3.80 13.51 9.06
N LEU A 150 -2.89 13.60 8.09
CA LEU A 150 -2.15 14.83 7.80
C LEU A 150 -3.10 15.99 7.45
N ALA A 151 -4.09 15.74 6.58
CA ALA A 151 -5.09 16.74 6.23
C ALA A 151 -5.95 17.15 7.45
N GLY A 152 -6.27 16.19 8.33
CA GLY A 152 -7.04 16.42 9.55
C GLY A 152 -6.30 17.32 10.55
N LEU A 153 -5.01 17.10 10.74
CA LEU A 153 -4.14 17.94 11.57
C LEU A 153 -3.97 19.33 10.96
N TRP A 154 -3.67 19.42 9.67
CA TRP A 154 -3.48 20.69 8.99
C TRP A 154 -4.74 21.56 9.02
N ARG A 155 -5.90 20.97 8.75
CA ARG A 155 -7.19 21.67 8.75
C ARG A 155 -7.84 21.79 10.15
N ARG A 156 -7.20 21.21 11.17
CA ARG A 156 -7.70 21.18 12.56
C ARG A 156 -9.15 20.70 12.67
N THR A 157 -9.49 19.62 11.95
CA THR A 157 -10.85 19.09 11.84
C THR A 157 -10.92 17.60 12.19
N SER A 158 -12.03 17.19 12.79
CA SER A 158 -12.35 15.78 13.02
C SER A 158 -13.13 15.12 11.87
N ALA A 159 -13.38 15.84 10.77
CA ALA A 159 -14.22 15.39 9.67
C ALA A 159 -13.71 14.14 8.95
N PHE A 160 -12.42 13.86 9.00
CA PHE A 160 -11.81 12.69 8.34
C PHE A 160 -11.82 11.42 9.22
N LEU A 161 -12.10 11.53 10.52
CA LEU A 161 -12.09 10.39 11.45
C LEU A 161 -13.01 9.23 11.02
N PRO A 162 -14.25 9.44 10.56
CA PRO A 162 -15.11 8.32 10.14
C PRO A 162 -14.55 7.52 8.97
N ALA A 163 -13.79 8.17 8.08
CA ALA A 163 -13.12 7.49 6.98
C ALA A 163 -11.87 6.76 7.47
N THR A 164 -11.03 7.40 8.29
CA THR A 164 -9.82 6.77 8.84
C THR A 164 -10.17 5.57 9.72
N ASP A 165 -11.21 5.67 10.57
CA ASP A 165 -11.67 4.56 11.41
C ASP A 165 -12.00 3.31 10.58
N ARG A 166 -12.72 3.48 9.44
CA ARG A 166 -13.06 2.36 8.55
C ARG A 166 -11.86 1.82 7.79
N LEU A 167 -10.99 2.71 7.29
CA LEU A 167 -9.78 2.29 6.57
C LEU A 167 -8.86 1.49 7.48
N VAL A 168 -8.70 1.93 8.73
CA VAL A 168 -7.88 1.21 9.72
C VAL A 168 -8.52 -0.11 10.11
N ALA A 169 -9.84 -0.17 10.34
CA ALA A 169 -10.51 -1.42 10.68
C ALA A 169 -10.35 -2.48 9.57
N ILE A 170 -10.50 -2.07 8.31
CA ILE A 170 -10.27 -2.99 7.17
C ILE A 170 -8.77 -3.31 7.06
N GLY A 171 -7.91 -2.29 7.11
CA GLY A 171 -6.46 -2.45 6.99
C GLY A 171 -5.88 -3.40 8.04
N ILE A 172 -6.31 -3.31 9.31
CA ILE A 172 -5.82 -4.20 10.37
C ILE A 172 -6.31 -5.64 10.20
N ALA A 173 -7.52 -5.85 9.67
CA ALA A 173 -8.00 -7.20 9.37
C ALA A 173 -7.11 -7.87 8.30
N PHE A 174 -6.78 -7.14 7.22
CA PHE A 174 -5.85 -7.63 6.20
C PHE A 174 -4.42 -7.77 6.73
N LEU A 175 -3.94 -6.83 7.55
CA LEU A 175 -2.61 -6.92 8.16
C LEU A 175 -2.51 -8.17 9.05
N THR A 176 -3.53 -8.46 9.86
CA THR A 176 -3.58 -9.66 10.71
C THR A 176 -3.53 -10.93 9.88
N PHE A 177 -4.35 -11.02 8.82
CA PHE A 177 -4.30 -12.15 7.90
C PHE A 177 -2.93 -12.28 7.23
N GLY A 178 -2.32 -11.14 6.85
CA GLY A 178 -0.96 -11.09 6.31
C GLY A 178 0.09 -11.59 7.31
N MET A 179 -0.01 -11.23 8.59
CA MET A 179 0.87 -11.75 9.65
C MET A 179 0.73 -13.27 9.81
N VAL A 180 -0.51 -13.78 9.87
CA VAL A 180 -0.75 -15.23 9.99
C VAL A 180 -0.19 -16.00 8.79
N SER A 181 -0.46 -15.54 7.56
CA SER A 181 0.11 -16.17 6.36
C SER A 181 1.62 -16.04 6.30
N GLY A 182 2.19 -14.94 6.83
CA GLY A 182 3.62 -14.73 7.00
C GLY A 182 4.26 -15.72 7.97
N CYS A 183 3.60 -16.03 9.10
CA CYS A 183 4.05 -17.07 10.02
C CYS A 183 4.11 -18.45 9.35
N LEU A 184 3.11 -18.79 8.52
CA LEU A 184 3.09 -20.05 7.77
C LEU A 184 4.20 -20.09 6.72
N TRP A 185 4.45 -18.96 6.05
CA TRP A 185 5.58 -18.80 5.15
C TRP A 185 6.92 -18.95 5.86
N ALA A 186 7.12 -18.26 6.99
CA ALA A 186 8.33 -18.31 7.81
C ALA A 186 8.63 -19.76 8.26
N LYS A 187 7.59 -20.50 8.69
CA LYS A 187 7.73 -21.91 9.06
C LYS A 187 8.26 -22.77 7.91
N GLN A 188 7.79 -22.54 6.69
CA GLN A 188 8.28 -23.29 5.52
C GLN A 188 9.67 -22.85 5.08
N ALA A 189 9.98 -21.56 5.16
CA ALA A 189 11.24 -21.00 4.68
C ALA A 189 12.41 -21.22 5.66
N TRP A 190 12.16 -21.08 6.96
CA TRP A 190 13.19 -21.00 8.00
C TRP A 190 12.94 -21.95 9.19
N GLY A 191 11.87 -22.72 9.20
CA GLY A 191 11.59 -23.72 10.23
C GLY A 191 10.91 -23.20 11.51
N ALA A 192 10.74 -21.89 11.66
CA ALA A 192 10.04 -21.25 12.79
C ALA A 192 8.87 -20.41 12.31
N TYR A 193 7.77 -20.33 13.09
CA TYR A 193 6.63 -19.47 12.77
C TYR A 193 6.93 -17.99 13.03
N TRP A 194 7.79 -17.71 14.00
CA TRP A 194 8.15 -16.37 14.44
C TRP A 194 9.50 -16.43 15.17
N SER A 195 10.41 -15.52 14.87
CA SER A 195 11.76 -15.50 15.41
C SER A 195 12.16 -14.14 15.99
N TRP A 196 11.25 -13.17 16.03
CA TRP A 196 11.53 -11.78 16.39
C TRP A 196 12.57 -11.12 15.46
N ASP A 197 12.60 -11.57 14.21
CA ASP A 197 13.35 -10.89 13.16
C ASP A 197 13.02 -9.37 13.15
N PRO A 198 13.96 -8.50 12.79
CA PRO A 198 13.70 -7.07 12.73
C PRO A 198 12.44 -6.67 11.97
N LYS A 199 12.14 -7.30 10.82
CA LYS A 199 10.88 -7.00 10.08
C LYS A 199 9.64 -7.52 10.81
N GLU A 200 9.71 -8.67 11.46
CA GLU A 200 8.62 -9.19 12.30
C GLU A 200 8.33 -8.26 13.48
N THR A 201 9.39 -7.78 14.14
CA THR A 201 9.28 -6.84 15.28
C THR A 201 8.60 -5.54 14.87
N TRP A 202 8.99 -4.94 13.73
CA TRP A 202 8.36 -3.73 13.23
C TRP A 202 6.93 -3.97 12.75
N ALA A 203 6.63 -5.16 12.19
CA ALA A 203 5.28 -5.55 11.83
C ALA A 203 4.37 -5.66 13.07
N ALA A 204 4.85 -6.28 14.14
CA ALA A 204 4.14 -6.37 15.42
C ALA A 204 3.91 -4.98 16.03
N ALA A 205 4.93 -4.11 16.04
CA ALA A 205 4.81 -2.72 16.53
C ALA A 205 3.76 -1.93 15.73
N THR A 206 3.74 -2.07 14.40
CA THR A 206 2.74 -1.48 13.52
C THR A 206 1.34 -1.98 13.87
N TRP A 207 1.17 -3.28 13.99
CA TRP A 207 -0.11 -3.91 14.32
C TRP A 207 -0.63 -3.45 15.68
N CYS A 208 0.20 -3.46 16.72
CA CYS A 208 -0.15 -2.95 18.05
C CYS A 208 -0.57 -1.48 18.01
N THR A 209 0.14 -0.64 17.26
CA THR A 209 -0.17 0.80 17.16
C THR A 209 -1.53 1.04 16.52
N TYR A 210 -1.88 0.32 15.45
CA TYR A 210 -3.20 0.44 14.83
C TYR A 210 -4.31 -0.16 15.69
N LEU A 211 -4.04 -1.21 16.49
CA LEU A 211 -4.98 -1.68 17.51
C LEU A 211 -5.20 -0.62 18.59
N CYS A 212 -4.12 -0.02 19.10
CA CYS A 212 -4.22 1.10 20.05
C CYS A 212 -5.07 2.25 19.47
N TYR A 213 -4.89 2.58 18.18
CA TYR A 213 -5.74 3.57 17.51
C TYR A 213 -7.21 3.18 17.58
N LEU A 214 -7.58 1.95 17.21
CA LEU A 214 -8.98 1.52 17.23
C LEU A 214 -9.58 1.57 18.64
N HIS A 215 -8.87 1.04 19.65
CA HIS A 215 -9.31 1.11 21.03
C HIS A 215 -9.44 2.54 21.54
N PHE A 216 -8.45 3.38 21.25
CA PHE A 216 -8.50 4.80 21.60
C PHE A 216 -9.73 5.49 20.98
N ARG A 217 -10.03 5.21 19.71
CA ARG A 217 -11.19 5.76 19.02
C ARG A 217 -12.52 5.29 19.61
N MET A 218 -12.61 4.04 20.02
CA MET A 218 -13.80 3.49 20.69
C MET A 218 -14.07 4.18 22.04
N CYS A 219 -13.01 4.51 22.79
CA CYS A 219 -13.13 5.12 24.12
C CYS A 219 -13.28 6.65 24.08
N SER A 220 -12.59 7.34 23.16
CA SER A 220 -12.42 8.81 23.23
C SER A 220 -13.37 9.61 22.33
N GLY A 221 -14.09 8.97 21.41
CA GLY A 221 -15.00 9.65 20.50
C GLY A 221 -14.31 10.74 19.62
N ARG A 222 -15.00 11.89 19.42
CA ARG A 222 -14.50 13.00 18.59
C ARG A 222 -13.59 13.98 19.34
N LYS A 223 -13.61 13.99 20.67
CA LYS A 223 -12.91 15.00 21.49
C LYS A 223 -11.39 14.95 21.39
N SER A 224 -10.84 13.82 20.92
CA SER A 224 -9.39 13.57 20.85
C SER A 224 -8.91 13.34 19.42
N ALA A 225 -9.42 14.11 18.44
CA ALA A 225 -9.09 13.96 17.03
C ALA A 225 -7.58 14.05 16.76
N VAL A 226 -6.90 14.99 17.41
CA VAL A 226 -5.44 15.20 17.25
C VAL A 226 -4.67 13.93 17.63
N TRP A 227 -4.97 13.34 18.79
CA TRP A 227 -4.28 12.12 19.24
C TRP A 227 -4.57 10.93 18.32
N GLY A 228 -5.82 10.82 17.81
CA GLY A 228 -6.14 9.81 16.80
C GLY A 228 -5.29 9.98 15.54
N TYR A 229 -5.18 11.18 15.02
CA TYR A 229 -4.32 11.43 13.83
C TYR A 229 -2.83 11.20 14.11
N LEU A 230 -2.34 11.56 15.30
CA LEU A 230 -0.95 11.29 15.67
C LEU A 230 -0.66 9.78 15.73
N LEU A 231 -1.57 8.99 16.31
CA LEU A 231 -1.43 7.51 16.31
C LEU A 231 -1.39 6.94 14.89
N LEU A 232 -2.19 7.47 13.95
CA LEU A 232 -2.15 7.05 12.54
C LEU A 232 -0.80 7.37 11.90
N ILE A 233 -0.23 8.55 12.19
CA ILE A 233 1.08 8.95 11.67
C ILE A 233 2.17 8.05 12.23
N VAL A 234 2.17 7.81 13.55
CA VAL A 234 3.12 6.91 14.19
C VAL A 234 3.02 5.51 13.60
N GLY A 235 1.80 4.95 13.48
CA GLY A 235 1.59 3.64 12.87
C GLY A 235 2.11 3.55 11.43
N PHE A 236 1.93 4.61 10.63
CA PHE A 236 2.46 4.64 9.27
C PHE A 236 3.99 4.74 9.22
N VAL A 237 4.61 5.48 10.14
CA VAL A 237 6.08 5.53 10.26
C VAL A 237 6.63 4.15 10.63
N LEU A 238 6.02 3.46 11.61
CA LEU A 238 6.42 2.08 11.99
C LEU A 238 6.26 1.11 10.82
N LEU A 239 5.21 1.26 10.02
CA LEU A 239 5.01 0.49 8.81
C LEU A 239 6.12 0.74 7.78
N GLN A 240 6.55 2.01 7.59
CA GLN A 240 7.69 2.31 6.71
C GLN A 240 9.00 1.74 7.25
N MET A 241 9.17 1.69 8.56
CA MET A 241 10.32 1.01 9.18
C MET A 241 10.30 -0.49 8.89
N CYS A 242 9.13 -1.14 8.94
CA CYS A 242 8.98 -2.55 8.57
C CYS A 242 9.31 -2.80 7.08
N TRP A 243 8.87 -1.93 6.16
CA TRP A 243 9.04 -2.16 4.73
C TRP A 243 10.43 -1.80 4.21
N TYR A 244 10.91 -0.59 4.53
CA TYR A 244 12.17 -0.04 4.01
C TYR A 244 13.19 0.27 5.10
N GLY A 245 12.75 0.74 6.27
CA GLY A 245 13.63 1.30 7.28
C GLY A 245 14.61 0.28 7.83
N VAL A 246 14.20 -0.97 7.96
CA VAL A 246 15.07 -2.07 8.45
C VAL A 246 16.32 -2.21 7.58
N ASP A 247 16.21 -2.04 6.26
CA ASP A 247 17.31 -2.22 5.32
C ASP A 247 18.47 -1.23 5.55
N PHE A 248 18.21 -0.12 6.25
CA PHE A 248 19.19 0.92 6.61
C PHE A 248 19.67 0.84 8.07
N LEU A 249 19.13 -0.06 8.87
CA LEU A 249 19.54 -0.25 10.26
C LEU A 249 20.67 -1.28 10.38
N PRO A 250 21.53 -1.18 11.41
CA PRO A 250 22.54 -2.21 11.70
C PRO A 250 21.93 -3.61 11.85
N SER A 251 20.71 -3.72 12.38
CA SER A 251 19.96 -4.96 12.52
C SER A 251 19.56 -5.63 11.19
N ALA A 252 19.75 -4.95 10.05
CA ALA A 252 19.52 -5.55 8.73
C ALA A 252 20.44 -6.75 8.46
N ALA A 253 21.63 -6.78 9.09
CA ALA A 253 22.57 -7.88 8.94
C ALA A 253 22.03 -9.20 9.52
N ASP A 254 21.20 -9.11 10.55
CA ASP A 254 20.61 -10.26 11.26
C ASP A 254 19.22 -10.63 10.74
N SER A 255 18.69 -9.90 9.76
CA SER A 255 17.34 -10.12 9.24
C SER A 255 17.32 -11.19 8.15
N MET A 256 16.51 -12.22 8.34
CA MET A 256 16.22 -13.25 7.32
C MET A 256 15.38 -12.74 6.16
N HIS A 257 14.77 -11.54 6.29
CA HIS A 257 13.91 -10.91 5.30
C HIS A 257 14.65 -9.88 4.42
N VAL A 258 15.92 -9.61 4.67
CA VAL A 258 16.75 -8.70 3.86
C VAL A 258 17.57 -9.52 2.89
N TYR A 259 17.21 -9.45 1.62
CA TYR A 259 17.90 -10.14 0.54
C TYR A 259 18.87 -9.15 -0.13
N ARG A 260 20.15 -9.31 0.11
CA ARG A 260 21.24 -8.54 -0.50
C ARG A 260 21.87 -9.31 -1.64
#